data_d30ecd4974e57dc80b74e02383de3e62
#
_entry.id   d30ecd4974e57dc80b74e02383de3e62
#
_cell.length_a   1.000
_cell.length_b   1.000
_cell.length_c   1.000
_cell.angle_alpha   90.00
_cell.angle_beta   90.00
_cell.angle_gamma   90.00
#
_symmetry.space_group_name_H-M   'P 1'
#
loop_
_entity.id
_entity.type
_entity.pdbx_description
1 polymer ?
#
loop_
_entity_poly.entity_id
_entity_poly.type
_entity_poly.pdbx_seq_one_letter_code
_entity_poly.pdbx_strand_id
1 'polypeptide(L)'
;MPDGLTPISPAPLTDAFGRTVSYLRLSVTDRCDLRCAYCMAEHMTFLPKKDLLTLEELETVAAAFIRRGVRKIRVTGGEPLVRKDIGDLFDRLGTYLGDGLDELTLTTNATLLERDAERLVDAGVRRVNISLDTLDPDMFREITRRGDFDKVMRGIDAADKAGLKIKINTVGLKHQNAAEIPNMVEWAHDRGFDMTLIEVMPLGDTGEDRVDQYIPLFEIRDRLDQFWTLEDEAASGTSAGPSRYVRIKETGGKLGFITPLTNNFCAGCNRVRVTCTGRIYMCLGQDDHVDLRSALRDSDDPRAALDAALDRALLKKPEKHDFKIRERAASPALPRHMSVTGG
;
A
#
# COMPACT_ATOMS: atom_id res chain seq x y z
N MET A 1 24.82 42.28 12.64
CA MET A 1 23.64 41.52 12.21
C MET A 1 24.08 40.70 11.01
N PRO A 2 24.35 39.41 11.14
CA PRO A 2 24.59 38.55 9.96
C PRO A 2 23.27 37.91 9.55
N ASP A 3 23.07 37.97 8.28
CA ASP A 3 22.03 37.50 7.39
C ASP A 3 21.28 36.25 7.84
N GLY A 4 19.97 36.41 7.98
CA GLY A 4 19.03 35.32 8.04
C GLY A 4 19.02 34.54 6.70
N LEU A 5 19.86 33.54 6.62
CA LEU A 5 19.72 32.50 5.61
C LEU A 5 18.43 31.74 5.92
N THR A 6 17.37 32.09 5.22
CA THR A 6 16.18 31.24 5.15
C THR A 6 16.67 29.85 4.72
N PRO A 7 16.39 28.78 5.46
CA PRO A 7 16.81 27.44 5.06
C PRO A 7 16.18 27.17 3.70
N ILE A 8 17.02 27.03 2.67
CA ILE A 8 16.57 26.61 1.34
C ILE A 8 15.92 25.25 1.53
N SER A 9 14.62 25.17 1.31
CA SER A 9 13.91 23.89 1.31
C SER A 9 14.57 23.00 0.25
N PRO A 10 15.00 21.80 0.59
CA PRO A 10 15.70 20.96 -0.39
C PRO A 10 14.76 20.68 -1.57
N ALA A 11 15.34 20.57 -2.78
CA ALA A 11 14.59 20.35 -4.01
C ALA A 11 13.66 19.12 -3.93
N PRO A 12 12.49 19.15 -4.57
CA PRO A 12 11.59 18.01 -4.65
C PRO A 12 12.28 16.77 -5.22
N LEU A 13 11.85 15.59 -4.77
CA LEU A 13 12.35 14.30 -5.22
C LEU A 13 11.87 14.02 -6.64
N THR A 14 12.67 14.35 -7.65
CA THR A 14 12.35 14.15 -9.07
C THR A 14 13.30 13.12 -9.67
N ASP A 15 12.77 12.14 -10.40
CA ASP A 15 13.56 11.11 -11.06
C ASP A 15 14.10 11.54 -12.42
N ALA A 16 14.94 10.70 -13.05
CA ALA A 16 15.55 10.97 -14.35
C ALA A 16 14.54 11.13 -15.51
N PHE A 17 13.27 10.76 -15.29
CA PHE A 17 12.18 10.85 -16.26
C PHE A 17 11.24 12.03 -15.98
N GLY A 18 11.60 12.93 -15.06
CA GLY A 18 10.81 14.11 -14.70
C GLY A 18 9.60 13.83 -13.80
N ARG A 19 9.48 12.63 -13.23
CA ARG A 19 8.37 12.28 -12.33
C ARG A 19 8.72 12.70 -10.90
N THR A 20 7.90 13.56 -10.31
CA THR A 20 8.07 13.98 -8.90
C THR A 20 7.41 12.98 -7.95
N VAL A 21 8.15 12.54 -6.94
CA VAL A 21 7.65 11.65 -5.90
C VAL A 21 6.88 12.46 -4.87
N SER A 22 5.58 12.26 -4.84
CA SER A 22 4.67 12.91 -3.87
C SER A 22 4.01 11.92 -2.90
N TYR A 23 4.27 10.61 -3.07
CA TYR A 23 3.62 9.55 -2.31
C TYR A 23 4.64 8.53 -1.77
N LEU A 24 4.73 8.43 -0.45
CA LEU A 24 5.51 7.41 0.27
C LEU A 24 4.62 6.27 0.76
N ARG A 25 5.02 5.03 0.49
CA ARG A 25 4.51 3.85 1.20
C ARG A 25 5.56 3.45 2.23
N LEU A 26 5.19 3.51 3.49
CA LEU A 26 6.07 3.25 4.64
C LEU A 26 5.68 1.93 5.30
N SER A 27 6.46 0.88 5.07
CA SER A 27 6.27 -0.41 5.75
C SER A 27 6.87 -0.33 7.14
N VAL A 28 6.07 -0.61 8.16
CA VAL A 28 6.49 -0.51 9.56
C VAL A 28 6.84 -1.87 10.18
N THR A 29 6.48 -2.97 9.50
CA THR A 29 6.75 -4.34 9.96
C THR A 29 6.64 -5.31 8.79
N ASP A 30 7.37 -6.42 8.84
CA ASP A 30 7.20 -7.58 7.97
C ASP A 30 6.18 -8.59 8.50
N ARG A 31 5.73 -8.41 9.76
CA ARG A 31 4.80 -9.31 10.46
C ARG A 31 3.37 -9.07 10.03
N CYS A 32 2.60 -10.15 9.93
CA CYS A 32 1.17 -10.14 9.72
C CYS A 32 0.54 -11.23 10.58
N ASP A 33 -0.67 -11.04 11.02
CA ASP A 33 -1.47 -12.07 11.73
C ASP A 33 -2.20 -13.01 10.77
N LEU A 34 -2.34 -12.63 9.48
CA LEU A 34 -2.83 -13.49 8.40
C LEU A 34 -1.68 -14.12 7.58
N ARG A 35 -2.01 -15.11 6.76
CA ARG A 35 -1.10 -15.82 5.84
C ARG A 35 -1.73 -15.99 4.46
N CYS A 36 -2.19 -14.87 3.87
CA CYS A 36 -2.87 -14.94 2.57
C CYS A 36 -2.02 -15.68 1.54
N ALA A 37 -2.63 -16.66 0.88
CA ALA A 37 -1.98 -17.62 -0.01
C ALA A 37 -1.19 -16.95 -1.15
N TYR A 38 -1.68 -15.83 -1.65
CA TYR A 38 -1.02 -15.06 -2.71
C TYR A 38 0.07 -14.08 -2.20
N CYS A 39 0.18 -13.85 -0.88
CA CYS A 39 1.04 -12.81 -0.29
C CYS A 39 2.26 -13.35 0.44
N MET A 40 2.09 -14.41 1.23
CA MET A 40 3.10 -14.97 2.14
C MET A 40 3.14 -16.49 2.08
N ALA A 41 4.33 -17.07 2.29
CA ALA A 41 4.42 -18.47 2.63
C ALA A 41 3.75 -18.76 4.00
N GLU A 42 3.19 -19.96 4.16
CA GLU A 42 2.53 -20.35 5.42
C GLU A 42 3.49 -20.30 6.61
N HIS A 43 4.70 -20.80 6.41
CA HIS A 43 5.78 -20.81 7.40
C HIS A 43 6.80 -19.70 7.12
N MET A 44 6.42 -18.44 7.46
CA MET A 44 7.28 -17.27 7.30
C MET A 44 8.23 -17.12 8.49
N THR A 45 9.52 -16.91 8.21
CA THR A 45 10.49 -16.43 9.20
C THR A 45 10.52 -14.90 9.15
N PHE A 46 10.18 -14.26 10.26
CA PHE A 46 10.19 -12.80 10.37
C PHE A 46 11.54 -12.27 10.85
N LEU A 47 11.82 -11.05 10.46
CA LEU A 47 13.06 -10.38 10.83
C LEU A 47 13.16 -10.17 12.35
N PRO A 48 14.36 -10.27 12.92
CA PRO A 48 14.61 -9.87 14.31
C PRO A 48 14.28 -8.40 14.54
N LYS A 49 13.75 -8.06 15.73
CA LYS A 49 13.39 -6.67 16.06
C LYS A 49 14.54 -5.68 15.89
N LYS A 50 15.79 -6.09 16.17
CA LYS A 50 17.01 -5.27 16.03
C LYS A 50 17.28 -4.81 14.58
N ASP A 51 16.74 -5.55 13.60
CA ASP A 51 16.93 -5.24 12.19
C ASP A 51 15.87 -4.28 11.66
N LEU A 52 14.84 -4.01 12.46
CA LEU A 52 13.79 -3.04 12.12
C LEU A 52 14.19 -1.64 12.55
N LEU A 53 13.72 -0.64 11.83
CA LEU A 53 13.74 0.75 12.29
C LEU A 53 12.84 0.90 13.52
N THR A 54 13.24 1.77 14.46
CA THR A 54 12.36 2.20 15.57
C THR A 54 11.23 3.10 15.04
N LEU A 55 10.24 3.42 15.87
CA LEU A 55 9.16 4.34 15.46
C LEU A 55 9.71 5.75 15.24
N GLU A 56 10.69 6.16 16.03
CA GLU A 56 11.40 7.44 15.90
C GLU A 56 12.22 7.52 14.60
N GLU A 57 12.89 6.43 14.24
CA GLU A 57 13.62 6.34 12.96
C GLU A 57 12.67 6.37 11.76
N LEU A 58 11.51 5.71 11.86
CA LEU A 58 10.47 5.75 10.82
C LEU A 58 9.89 7.16 10.66
N GLU A 59 9.65 7.87 11.78
CA GLU A 59 9.24 9.29 11.76
C GLU A 59 10.32 10.15 11.10
N THR A 60 11.60 9.99 11.48
CA THR A 60 12.71 10.76 10.92
C THR A 60 12.83 10.57 9.41
N VAL A 61 12.68 9.33 8.93
CA VAL A 61 12.62 9.03 7.48
C VAL A 61 11.41 9.73 6.85
N ALA A 62 10.22 9.59 7.42
CA ALA A 62 9.01 10.23 6.91
C ALA A 62 9.15 11.76 6.82
N ALA A 63 9.70 12.38 7.86
CA ALA A 63 9.97 13.83 7.90
C ALA A 63 10.96 14.25 6.79
N ALA A 64 12.00 13.45 6.49
CA ALA A 64 12.89 13.72 5.38
C ALA A 64 12.14 13.73 4.03
N PHE A 65 11.23 12.77 3.81
CA PHE A 65 10.40 12.75 2.60
C PHE A 65 9.42 13.93 2.53
N ILE A 66 8.79 14.33 3.64
CA ILE A 66 7.86 15.46 3.70
C ILE A 66 8.61 16.77 3.31
N ARG A 67 9.78 17.01 3.89
CA ARG A 67 10.65 18.15 3.53
C ARG A 67 11.01 18.18 2.04
N ARG A 68 11.12 17.01 1.41
CA ARG A 68 11.45 16.84 -0.01
C ARG A 68 10.21 16.79 -0.93
N GLY A 69 9.03 17.21 -0.43
CA GLY A 69 7.82 17.40 -1.23
C GLY A 69 6.88 16.18 -1.29
N VAL A 70 7.07 15.15 -0.49
CA VAL A 70 6.07 14.11 -0.31
C VAL A 70 4.87 14.67 0.45
N ARG A 71 3.68 14.52 -0.11
CA ARG A 71 2.41 15.05 0.39
C ARG A 71 1.49 13.97 0.95
N LYS A 72 1.80 12.71 0.65
CA LYS A 72 0.99 11.57 1.07
C LYS A 72 1.85 10.48 1.65
N ILE A 73 1.49 10.01 2.84
CA ILE A 73 2.09 8.83 3.48
C ILE A 73 1.03 7.77 3.68
N ARG A 74 1.36 6.54 3.24
CA ARG A 74 0.57 5.36 3.56
C ARG A 74 1.39 4.41 4.41
N VAL A 75 0.96 4.23 5.63
CA VAL A 75 1.54 3.23 6.53
C VAL A 75 1.07 1.86 6.08
N THR A 76 2.02 0.94 5.94
CA THR A 76 1.81 -0.44 5.48
C THR A 76 2.69 -1.39 6.28
N GLY A 77 2.82 -2.61 5.78
CA GLY A 77 3.69 -3.63 6.38
C GLY A 77 3.29 -5.00 5.84
N GLY A 78 3.47 -6.04 6.65
CA GLY A 78 2.56 -7.15 6.63
C GLY A 78 1.19 -6.63 7.07
N GLU A 79 0.94 -6.61 8.38
CA GLU A 79 -0.18 -5.84 8.95
C GLU A 79 0.39 -4.73 9.86
N PRO A 80 0.19 -3.43 9.55
CA PRO A 80 0.80 -2.35 10.32
C PRO A 80 0.32 -2.31 11.79
N LEU A 81 -0.93 -2.66 12.05
CA LEU A 81 -1.52 -2.56 13.38
C LEU A 81 -1.04 -3.66 14.35
N VAL A 82 -0.32 -4.70 13.87
CA VAL A 82 0.36 -5.66 14.77
C VAL A 82 1.67 -5.11 15.35
N ARG A 83 2.20 -4.00 14.78
CA ARG A 83 3.39 -3.35 15.33
C ARG A 83 3.07 -2.77 16.70
N LYS A 84 3.85 -3.18 17.72
CA LYS A 84 3.69 -2.62 19.08
C LYS A 84 3.82 -1.08 19.03
N ASP A 85 2.97 -0.40 19.77
CA ASP A 85 2.97 1.06 19.94
C ASP A 85 2.83 1.84 18.62
N ILE A 86 2.25 1.24 17.57
CA ILE A 86 2.11 1.85 16.25
C ILE A 86 1.28 3.13 16.27
N GLY A 87 0.33 3.25 17.20
CA GLY A 87 -0.45 4.47 17.41
C GLY A 87 0.43 5.69 17.65
N ASP A 88 1.56 5.54 18.37
CA ASP A 88 2.49 6.64 18.64
C ASP A 88 3.12 7.18 17.34
N LEU A 89 3.37 6.30 16.35
CA LEU A 89 3.83 6.75 15.04
C LEU A 89 2.74 7.52 14.29
N PHE A 90 1.48 7.09 14.36
CA PHE A 90 0.37 7.83 13.75
C PHE A 90 0.20 9.19 14.40
N ASP A 91 0.26 9.29 15.73
CA ASP A 91 0.17 10.57 16.46
C ASP A 91 1.28 11.53 16.02
N ARG A 92 2.54 11.04 15.91
CA ARG A 92 3.69 11.84 15.46
C ARG A 92 3.55 12.26 13.99
N LEU A 93 3.18 11.36 13.09
CA LEU A 93 2.97 11.68 11.68
C LEU A 93 1.79 12.62 11.46
N GLY A 94 0.76 12.52 12.31
CA GLY A 94 -0.39 13.41 12.31
C GLY A 94 -0.03 14.88 12.52
N THR A 95 1.05 15.18 13.26
CA THR A 95 1.50 16.56 13.48
C THR A 95 1.98 17.28 12.22
N TYR A 96 2.32 16.54 11.15
CA TYR A 96 2.73 17.10 9.87
C TYR A 96 1.53 17.40 8.95
N LEU A 97 0.30 16.99 9.32
CA LEU A 97 -0.90 17.28 8.52
C LEU A 97 -1.19 18.77 8.51
N GLY A 98 -1.32 19.33 7.30
CA GLY A 98 -1.43 20.77 7.09
C GLY A 98 -0.09 21.52 7.13
N ASP A 99 0.99 20.87 7.59
CA ASP A 99 2.37 21.40 7.57
C ASP A 99 3.26 20.47 6.73
N GLY A 100 3.03 20.45 5.43
CA GLY A 100 3.82 19.66 4.46
C GLY A 100 3.26 18.28 4.12
N LEU A 101 2.35 17.72 4.91
CA LEU A 101 1.65 16.47 4.61
C LEU A 101 0.16 16.76 4.38
N ASP A 102 -0.39 16.29 3.27
CA ASP A 102 -1.81 16.46 2.93
C ASP A 102 -2.65 15.26 3.36
N GLU A 103 -2.07 14.06 3.31
CA GLU A 103 -2.81 12.81 3.62
C GLU A 103 -1.94 11.80 4.36
N LEU A 104 -2.44 11.36 5.54
CA LEU A 104 -1.97 10.20 6.28
C LEU A 104 -3.03 9.11 6.19
N THR A 105 -2.63 7.92 5.74
CA THR A 105 -3.55 6.77 5.57
C THR A 105 -2.82 5.46 5.84
N LEU A 106 -3.55 4.35 5.88
CA LEU A 106 -2.96 3.01 6.00
C LEU A 106 -3.63 2.01 5.08
N THR A 107 -2.95 0.88 4.87
CA THR A 107 -3.53 -0.36 4.35
C THR A 107 -3.50 -1.39 5.47
N THR A 108 -4.62 -2.03 5.75
CA THR A 108 -4.81 -2.98 6.86
C THR A 108 -5.72 -4.12 6.44
N ASN A 109 -5.60 -5.26 7.09
CA ASN A 109 -6.52 -6.39 6.99
C ASN A 109 -7.74 -6.27 7.93
N ALA A 110 -7.86 -5.15 8.64
CA ALA A 110 -8.91 -4.80 9.58
C ALA A 110 -9.01 -5.63 10.87
N THR A 111 -8.22 -6.69 11.05
CA THR A 111 -8.32 -7.54 12.25
C THR A 111 -8.15 -6.78 13.58
N LEU A 112 -7.48 -5.63 13.55
CA LEU A 112 -7.19 -4.81 14.75
C LEU A 112 -7.85 -3.42 14.70
N LEU A 113 -8.65 -3.11 13.67
CA LEU A 113 -9.32 -1.82 13.55
C LEU A 113 -10.36 -1.57 14.65
N GLU A 114 -11.01 -2.62 15.17
CA GLU A 114 -11.93 -2.48 16.31
C GLU A 114 -11.25 -1.81 17.51
N ARG A 115 -9.96 -2.08 17.71
CA ARG A 115 -9.15 -1.46 18.78
C ARG A 115 -8.65 -0.06 18.43
N ASP A 116 -8.26 0.17 17.19
CA ASP A 116 -7.40 1.30 16.81
C ASP A 116 -8.12 2.40 16.02
N ALA A 117 -9.37 2.18 15.56
CA ALA A 117 -10.07 3.09 14.64
C ALA A 117 -10.20 4.53 15.20
N GLU A 118 -10.61 4.69 16.46
CA GLU A 118 -10.77 6.00 17.09
C GLU A 118 -9.43 6.74 17.20
N ARG A 119 -8.37 6.05 17.66
CA ARG A 119 -7.02 6.63 17.74
C ARG A 119 -6.49 7.07 16.38
N LEU A 120 -6.77 6.31 15.33
CA LEU A 120 -6.39 6.68 13.96
C LEU A 120 -7.08 7.98 13.52
N VAL A 121 -8.36 8.15 13.86
CA VAL A 121 -9.11 9.40 13.58
C VAL A 121 -8.51 10.57 14.36
N ASP A 122 -8.19 10.38 15.64
CA ASP A 122 -7.58 11.41 16.50
C ASP A 122 -6.21 11.83 15.96
N ALA A 123 -5.42 10.88 15.45
CA ALA A 123 -4.15 11.15 14.77
C ALA A 123 -4.30 11.83 13.39
N GLY A 124 -5.52 12.11 12.94
CA GLY A 124 -5.79 12.81 11.68
C GLY A 124 -5.94 11.92 10.46
N VAL A 125 -5.96 10.59 10.61
CA VAL A 125 -6.31 9.68 9.51
C VAL A 125 -7.78 9.90 9.14
N ARG A 126 -8.06 10.08 7.84
CA ARG A 126 -9.42 10.29 7.34
C ARG A 126 -9.90 9.18 6.42
N ARG A 127 -8.99 8.33 5.98
CA ARG A 127 -9.28 7.23 5.06
C ARG A 127 -8.40 6.02 5.33
N VAL A 128 -9.00 4.83 5.20
CA VAL A 128 -8.29 3.54 5.28
C VAL A 128 -8.52 2.72 4.03
N ASN A 129 -7.52 1.92 3.66
CA ASN A 129 -7.68 0.87 2.67
C ASN A 129 -7.72 -0.47 3.41
N ILE A 130 -8.80 -1.20 3.26
CA ILE A 130 -9.00 -2.50 3.91
C ILE A 130 -8.86 -3.60 2.86
N SER A 131 -7.98 -4.56 3.12
CA SER A 131 -7.83 -5.74 2.28
C SER A 131 -8.87 -6.77 2.68
N LEU A 132 -9.80 -7.06 1.74
CA LEU A 132 -10.85 -8.08 1.91
C LEU A 132 -11.10 -8.72 0.55
N ASP A 133 -10.92 -10.03 0.45
CA ASP A 133 -10.96 -10.74 -0.82
C ASP A 133 -12.26 -11.52 -1.04
N THR A 134 -13.10 -11.70 -0.02
CA THR A 134 -14.38 -12.42 -0.09
C THR A 134 -15.27 -12.02 1.08
N LEU A 135 -16.58 -12.21 0.93
CA LEU A 135 -17.59 -12.09 1.99
C LEU A 135 -17.99 -13.46 2.55
N ASP A 136 -17.49 -14.56 1.95
CA ASP A 136 -17.73 -15.91 2.43
C ASP A 136 -16.69 -16.26 3.54
N PRO A 137 -17.14 -16.58 4.78
CA PRO A 137 -16.24 -16.88 5.91
C PRO A 137 -15.34 -18.10 5.68
N ASP A 138 -15.81 -19.10 4.96
CA ASP A 138 -15.03 -20.33 4.69
C ASP A 138 -13.99 -20.05 3.62
N MET A 139 -14.34 -19.36 2.54
CA MET A 139 -13.40 -18.88 1.53
C MET A 139 -12.39 -17.90 2.14
N PHE A 140 -12.82 -17.01 3.04
CA PHE A 140 -11.91 -16.11 3.76
C PHE A 140 -10.85 -16.89 4.56
N ARG A 141 -11.26 -17.96 5.25
CA ARG A 141 -10.33 -18.82 6.00
C ARG A 141 -9.38 -19.56 5.06
N GLU A 142 -9.87 -20.02 3.91
CA GLU A 142 -9.05 -20.66 2.89
C GLU A 142 -7.98 -19.70 2.35
N ILE A 143 -8.38 -18.50 1.89
CA ILE A 143 -7.45 -17.50 1.33
C ILE A 143 -6.44 -17.04 2.36
N THR A 144 -6.87 -16.76 3.59
CA THR A 144 -6.03 -16.17 4.66
C THR A 144 -5.32 -17.18 5.52
N ARG A 145 -5.69 -18.47 5.45
CA ARG A 145 -5.20 -19.62 6.21
C ARG A 145 -5.43 -19.53 7.73
N ARG A 146 -5.51 -18.32 8.32
CA ARG A 146 -5.60 -18.09 9.78
C ARG A 146 -6.64 -17.02 10.15
N GLY A 147 -7.40 -16.53 9.19
CA GLY A 147 -8.27 -15.39 9.40
C GLY A 147 -9.54 -15.74 10.19
N ASP A 148 -9.97 -14.78 11.00
CA ASP A 148 -11.27 -14.73 11.64
C ASP A 148 -12.09 -13.65 10.92
N PHE A 149 -13.06 -14.09 10.11
CA PHE A 149 -13.89 -13.21 9.28
C PHE A 149 -14.72 -12.26 10.14
N ASP A 150 -15.32 -12.72 11.21
CA ASP A 150 -16.15 -11.89 12.08
C ASP A 150 -15.32 -10.77 12.75
N LYS A 151 -14.06 -11.06 13.08
CA LYS A 151 -13.15 -10.06 13.63
C LYS A 151 -12.84 -8.94 12.61
N VAL A 152 -12.67 -9.31 11.34
CA VAL A 152 -12.46 -8.34 10.26
C VAL A 152 -13.72 -7.49 10.06
N MET A 153 -14.90 -8.10 10.05
CA MET A 153 -16.17 -7.37 9.91
C MET A 153 -16.40 -6.41 11.06
N ARG A 154 -16.14 -6.80 12.31
CA ARG A 154 -16.19 -5.86 13.46
C ARG A 154 -15.19 -4.71 13.31
N GLY A 155 -14.00 -4.98 12.77
CA GLY A 155 -13.01 -3.93 12.48
C GLY A 155 -13.48 -2.95 11.41
N ILE A 156 -14.15 -3.43 10.36
CA ILE A 156 -14.77 -2.60 9.32
C ILE A 156 -15.87 -1.73 9.92
N ASP A 157 -16.76 -2.32 10.73
CA ASP A 157 -17.86 -1.61 11.39
C ASP A 157 -17.34 -0.52 12.36
N ALA A 158 -16.26 -0.82 13.08
CA ALA A 158 -15.63 0.16 13.97
C ALA A 158 -15.00 1.32 13.19
N ALA A 159 -14.36 1.06 12.06
CA ALA A 159 -13.80 2.09 11.19
C ALA A 159 -14.88 2.99 10.58
N ASP A 160 -15.99 2.41 10.13
CA ASP A 160 -17.15 3.12 9.59
C ASP A 160 -17.79 4.01 10.67
N LYS A 161 -18.07 3.44 11.85
CA LYS A 161 -18.61 4.17 13.00
C LYS A 161 -17.70 5.31 13.46
N ALA A 162 -16.37 5.15 13.38
CA ALA A 162 -15.41 6.20 13.69
C ALA A 162 -15.37 7.31 12.60
N GLY A 163 -16.08 7.16 11.48
CA GLY A 163 -16.14 8.15 10.39
C GLY A 163 -14.97 8.08 9.42
N LEU A 164 -14.22 6.99 9.39
CA LEU A 164 -13.17 6.77 8.40
C LEU A 164 -13.79 6.48 7.02
N LYS A 165 -13.31 7.15 5.99
CA LYS A 165 -13.64 6.76 4.61
C LYS A 165 -12.99 5.42 4.30
N ILE A 166 -13.80 4.44 3.96
CA ILE A 166 -13.32 3.07 3.70
C ILE A 166 -13.18 2.84 2.20
N LYS A 167 -12.06 2.22 1.84
CA LYS A 167 -11.87 1.64 0.52
C LYS A 167 -11.52 0.17 0.68
N ILE A 168 -12.31 -0.70 0.08
CA ILE A 168 -12.02 -2.13 0.02
C ILE A 168 -11.05 -2.40 -1.13
N ASN A 169 -9.96 -3.11 -0.84
CA ASN A 169 -9.02 -3.61 -1.83
C ASN A 169 -9.18 -5.13 -1.92
N THR A 170 -9.44 -5.63 -3.12
CA THR A 170 -9.67 -7.06 -3.38
C THR A 170 -8.73 -7.54 -4.46
N VAL A 171 -7.96 -8.58 -4.19
CA VAL A 171 -7.17 -9.27 -5.23
C VAL A 171 -8.11 -10.21 -5.99
N GLY A 172 -8.18 -10.05 -7.32
CA GLY A 172 -8.94 -10.97 -8.17
C GLY A 172 -8.24 -12.32 -8.28
N LEU A 173 -8.88 -13.37 -7.77
CA LEU A 173 -8.39 -14.76 -7.76
C LEU A 173 -9.32 -15.62 -8.61
N LYS A 174 -8.80 -16.17 -9.71
CA LYS A 174 -9.57 -16.83 -10.76
C LYS A 174 -10.52 -17.91 -10.24
N HIS A 175 -10.02 -18.79 -9.36
CA HIS A 175 -10.73 -19.98 -8.90
C HIS A 175 -11.38 -19.79 -7.53
N GLN A 176 -11.08 -18.69 -6.82
CA GLN A 176 -11.57 -18.46 -5.47
C GLN A 176 -12.69 -17.42 -5.45
N ASN A 177 -12.39 -16.15 -5.79
CA ASN A 177 -13.35 -15.06 -5.59
C ASN A 177 -13.86 -14.39 -6.86
N ALA A 178 -13.33 -14.69 -8.06
CA ALA A 178 -13.71 -13.97 -9.28
C ALA A 178 -15.22 -14.02 -9.59
N ALA A 179 -15.93 -15.09 -9.17
CA ALA A 179 -17.38 -15.21 -9.33
C ALA A 179 -18.17 -14.39 -8.32
N GLU A 180 -17.59 -14.11 -7.14
CA GLU A 180 -18.23 -13.36 -6.05
C GLU A 180 -18.07 -11.84 -6.21
N ILE A 181 -17.14 -11.37 -7.04
CA ILE A 181 -16.81 -9.94 -7.15
C ILE A 181 -18.06 -9.05 -7.36
N PRO A 182 -19.09 -9.40 -8.17
CA PRO A 182 -20.29 -8.58 -8.27
C PRO A 182 -20.97 -8.36 -6.90
N ASN A 183 -21.14 -9.41 -6.10
CA ASN A 183 -21.73 -9.31 -4.76
C ASN A 183 -20.89 -8.45 -3.82
N MET A 184 -19.57 -8.55 -3.91
CA MET A 184 -18.64 -7.72 -3.13
C MET A 184 -18.75 -6.24 -3.50
N VAL A 185 -18.88 -5.93 -4.79
CA VAL A 185 -19.07 -4.55 -5.28
C VAL A 185 -20.39 -3.98 -4.75
N GLU A 186 -21.50 -4.73 -4.86
CA GLU A 186 -22.81 -4.33 -4.35
C GLU A 186 -22.74 -4.08 -2.84
N TRP A 187 -22.25 -5.04 -2.07
CA TRP A 187 -22.08 -4.92 -0.63
C TRP A 187 -21.23 -3.68 -0.23
N ALA A 188 -20.13 -3.41 -0.93
CA ALA A 188 -19.27 -2.26 -0.62
C ALA A 188 -20.01 -0.94 -0.92
N HIS A 189 -20.67 -0.85 -2.06
CA HIS A 189 -21.39 0.36 -2.47
C HIS A 189 -22.62 0.63 -1.63
N ASP A 190 -23.37 -0.39 -1.20
CA ASP A 190 -24.53 -0.27 -0.29
C ASP A 190 -24.10 0.32 1.06
N ARG A 191 -22.85 0.07 1.48
CA ARG A 191 -22.26 0.66 2.68
C ARG A 191 -21.59 2.03 2.42
N GLY A 192 -21.61 2.55 1.20
CA GLY A 192 -20.95 3.79 0.82
C GLY A 192 -19.42 3.69 0.71
N PHE A 193 -18.87 2.47 0.59
CA PHE A 193 -17.43 2.23 0.45
C PHE A 193 -17.02 2.24 -1.01
N ASP A 194 -15.86 2.82 -1.30
CA ASP A 194 -15.19 2.62 -2.58
C ASP A 194 -14.60 1.19 -2.64
N MET A 195 -14.49 0.61 -3.83
CA MET A 195 -13.80 -0.67 -4.02
C MET A 195 -12.68 -0.56 -5.06
N THR A 196 -11.67 -1.39 -4.93
CA THR A 196 -10.57 -1.50 -5.91
C THR A 196 -10.16 -2.94 -6.11
N LEU A 197 -10.24 -3.40 -7.34
CA LEU A 197 -9.75 -4.71 -7.78
C LEU A 197 -8.26 -4.62 -8.14
N ILE A 198 -7.51 -5.65 -7.81
CA ILE A 198 -6.05 -5.70 -8.00
C ILE A 198 -5.69 -7.02 -8.67
N GLU A 199 -4.89 -6.99 -9.75
CA GLU A 199 -4.30 -8.20 -10.32
C GLU A 199 -3.31 -8.84 -9.35
N VAL A 200 -3.36 -10.17 -9.21
CA VAL A 200 -2.36 -10.92 -8.45
C VAL A 200 -0.96 -10.73 -9.07
N MET A 201 0.04 -10.47 -8.24
CA MET A 201 1.40 -10.15 -8.69
C MET A 201 2.39 -11.28 -8.36
N PRO A 202 3.36 -11.57 -9.24
CA PRO A 202 4.33 -12.66 -9.05
C PRO A 202 5.49 -12.25 -8.11
N LEU A 203 5.19 -11.95 -6.84
CA LEU A 203 6.14 -11.50 -5.81
C LEU A 203 6.32 -12.54 -4.71
N GLY A 204 7.59 -12.83 -4.35
CA GLY A 204 7.97 -13.78 -3.30
C GLY A 204 7.54 -15.22 -3.61
N ASP A 205 8.12 -16.19 -2.96
CA ASP A 205 7.68 -17.57 -3.02
C ASP A 205 6.64 -17.81 -1.93
N THR A 206 5.40 -18.10 -2.32
CA THR A 206 4.30 -18.37 -1.39
C THR A 206 3.96 -19.85 -1.27
N GLY A 207 4.61 -20.69 -2.08
CA GLY A 207 4.27 -22.10 -2.22
C GLY A 207 3.01 -22.36 -3.05
N GLU A 208 2.36 -21.33 -3.60
CA GLU A 208 1.14 -21.42 -4.40
C GLU A 208 1.40 -21.07 -5.87
N ASP A 209 0.68 -21.74 -6.77
CA ASP A 209 0.69 -21.40 -8.19
C ASP A 209 -0.18 -20.16 -8.47
N ARG A 210 0.45 -18.99 -8.34
CA ARG A 210 -0.23 -17.71 -8.60
C ARG A 210 -0.59 -17.49 -10.07
N VAL A 211 0.07 -18.19 -10.99
CA VAL A 211 -0.27 -18.14 -12.41
C VAL A 211 -1.62 -18.82 -12.66
N ASP A 212 -1.89 -19.89 -11.93
CA ASP A 212 -3.19 -20.57 -11.98
C ASP A 212 -4.32 -19.70 -11.42
N GLN A 213 -4.04 -18.90 -10.39
CA GLN A 213 -5.01 -17.96 -9.79
C GLN A 213 -5.12 -16.63 -10.56
N TYR A 214 -4.29 -16.39 -11.57
CA TYR A 214 -4.33 -15.14 -12.29
C TYR A 214 -5.58 -15.03 -13.19
N ILE A 215 -6.23 -13.88 -13.08
CA ILE A 215 -7.30 -13.45 -13.99
C ILE A 215 -7.01 -11.99 -14.39
N PRO A 216 -6.96 -11.67 -15.69
CA PRO A 216 -6.89 -10.29 -16.16
C PRO A 216 -8.13 -9.51 -15.70
N LEU A 217 -7.95 -8.33 -15.13
CA LEU A 217 -9.10 -7.57 -14.62
C LEU A 217 -10.05 -7.05 -15.71
N PHE A 218 -9.64 -7.02 -16.98
CA PHE A 218 -10.57 -6.72 -18.06
C PHE A 218 -11.64 -7.82 -18.22
N GLU A 219 -11.33 -9.11 -17.98
CA GLU A 219 -12.32 -10.19 -17.99
C GLU A 219 -13.36 -10.03 -16.85
N ILE A 220 -12.90 -9.53 -15.69
CA ILE A 220 -13.82 -9.22 -14.58
C ILE A 220 -14.67 -8.01 -14.96
N ARG A 221 -14.09 -6.96 -15.56
CA ARG A 221 -14.81 -5.79 -16.03
C ARG A 221 -15.91 -6.19 -17.05
N ASP A 222 -15.57 -7.01 -18.02
CA ASP A 222 -16.53 -7.49 -19.03
C ASP A 222 -17.71 -8.27 -18.42
N ARG A 223 -17.47 -8.97 -17.30
CA ARG A 223 -18.56 -9.62 -16.54
C ARG A 223 -19.41 -8.60 -15.79
N LEU A 224 -18.78 -7.58 -15.18
CA LEU A 224 -19.50 -6.52 -14.45
C LEU A 224 -20.35 -5.66 -15.39
N ASP A 225 -19.93 -5.44 -16.63
CA ASP A 225 -20.69 -4.74 -17.67
C ASP A 225 -22.01 -5.46 -18.05
N GLN A 226 -22.17 -6.75 -17.66
CA GLN A 226 -23.44 -7.49 -17.83
C GLN A 226 -24.48 -7.13 -16.76
N PHE A 227 -24.04 -6.58 -15.62
CA PHE A 227 -24.88 -6.21 -14.48
C PHE A 227 -25.12 -4.72 -14.37
N TRP A 228 -24.09 -3.91 -14.74
CA TRP A 228 -24.06 -2.46 -14.48
C TRP A 228 -23.47 -1.67 -15.65
N THR A 229 -23.83 -0.39 -15.68
CA THR A 229 -23.22 0.60 -16.58
C THR A 229 -21.95 1.18 -15.95
N LEU A 230 -20.79 0.87 -16.50
CA LEU A 230 -19.49 1.35 -16.02
C LEU A 230 -19.04 2.58 -16.80
N GLU A 231 -18.99 3.73 -16.15
CA GLU A 231 -18.59 5.02 -16.72
C GLU A 231 -17.13 5.33 -16.29
N ASP A 232 -16.20 5.50 -17.25
CA ASP A 232 -14.81 5.81 -16.95
C ASP A 232 -14.68 7.17 -16.26
N GLU A 233 -14.02 7.23 -15.10
CA GLU A 233 -13.69 8.48 -14.43
C GLU A 233 -12.26 8.93 -14.82
N ALA A 234 -12.12 10.19 -15.24
CA ALA A 234 -10.81 10.79 -15.45
C ALA A 234 -10.01 10.80 -14.14
N ALA A 235 -8.71 10.47 -14.21
CA ALA A 235 -7.82 10.58 -13.07
C ALA A 235 -7.80 12.03 -12.58
N SER A 236 -8.30 12.29 -11.37
CA SER A 236 -8.34 13.62 -10.77
C SER A 236 -7.31 13.74 -9.63
N GLY A 237 -6.51 14.80 -9.65
CA GLY A 237 -5.63 15.22 -8.56
C GLY A 237 -4.17 14.78 -8.70
N THR A 238 -3.29 15.58 -8.09
CA THR A 238 -1.82 15.40 -8.08
C THR A 238 -1.36 14.18 -7.26
N SER A 239 -2.24 13.60 -6.44
CA SER A 239 -1.95 12.43 -5.60
C SER A 239 -2.60 11.15 -6.12
N ALA A 240 -2.96 11.09 -7.41
CA ALA A 240 -3.59 9.92 -8.01
C ALA A 240 -2.74 8.66 -7.82
N GLY A 241 -3.39 7.59 -7.35
CA GLY A 241 -2.77 6.27 -7.17
C GLY A 241 -2.70 5.49 -8.50
N PRO A 242 -2.37 4.19 -8.45
CA PRO A 242 -2.28 3.34 -9.65
C PRO A 242 -3.64 2.91 -10.18
N SER A 243 -4.71 3.20 -9.49
CA SER A 243 -6.05 2.74 -9.81
C SER A 243 -6.66 3.60 -10.91
N ARG A 244 -7.22 2.96 -11.92
CA ARG A 244 -8.15 3.58 -12.86
C ARG A 244 -9.54 3.35 -12.34
N TYR A 245 -10.35 4.40 -12.31
CA TYR A 245 -11.66 4.36 -11.71
C TYR A 245 -12.76 4.36 -12.76
N VAL A 246 -13.81 3.61 -12.48
CA VAL A 246 -15.11 3.75 -13.11
C VAL A 246 -16.13 4.10 -12.03
N ARG A 247 -17.18 4.80 -12.43
CA ARG A 247 -18.38 4.98 -11.63
C ARG A 247 -19.41 3.97 -12.11
N ILE A 248 -20.04 3.25 -11.19
CA ILE A 248 -21.18 2.39 -11.50
C ILE A 248 -22.43 3.25 -11.40
N LYS A 249 -23.12 3.41 -12.52
CA LYS A 249 -24.27 4.33 -12.60
C LYS A 249 -25.39 3.94 -11.65
N GLU A 250 -25.68 2.66 -11.54
CA GLU A 250 -26.78 2.12 -10.77
C GLU A 250 -26.56 2.26 -9.25
N THR A 251 -25.34 2.10 -8.78
CA THR A 251 -25.00 2.23 -7.35
C THR A 251 -24.45 3.60 -6.97
N GLY A 252 -23.99 4.39 -7.96
CA GLY A 252 -23.29 5.66 -7.74
C GLY A 252 -21.90 5.51 -7.13
N GLY A 253 -21.47 4.29 -6.81
CA GLY A 253 -20.18 4.00 -6.17
C GLY A 253 -19.01 3.97 -7.14
N LYS A 254 -17.78 4.02 -6.60
CA LYS A 254 -16.53 3.97 -7.38
C LYS A 254 -15.90 2.60 -7.32
N LEU A 255 -15.57 2.07 -8.49
CA LEU A 255 -14.79 0.85 -8.64
C LEU A 255 -13.46 1.16 -9.32
N GLY A 256 -12.35 0.78 -8.70
CA GLY A 256 -11.01 0.97 -9.22
C GLY A 256 -10.40 -0.31 -9.76
N PHE A 257 -9.51 -0.19 -10.75
CA PHE A 257 -8.76 -1.31 -11.31
C PHE A 257 -7.26 -1.01 -11.23
N ILE A 258 -6.49 -1.88 -10.57
CA ILE A 258 -5.04 -1.86 -10.51
C ILE A 258 -4.51 -3.02 -11.34
N THR A 259 -4.02 -2.72 -12.53
CA THR A 259 -3.64 -3.66 -13.59
C THR A 259 -2.15 -3.59 -13.90
N PRO A 260 -1.25 -3.98 -12.97
CA PRO A 260 0.19 -3.86 -13.18
C PRO A 260 0.69 -4.71 -14.34
N LEU A 261 0.01 -5.80 -14.66
CA LEU A 261 0.44 -6.77 -15.66
C LEU A 261 -0.15 -6.49 -17.04
N THR A 262 -1.43 -6.15 -17.11
CA THR A 262 -2.14 -5.94 -18.39
C THR A 262 -2.07 -4.51 -18.89
N ASN A 263 -2.04 -3.52 -18.00
CA ASN A 263 -2.00 -2.11 -18.39
C ASN A 263 -1.24 -1.27 -17.35
N ASN A 264 0.07 -1.18 -17.51
CA ASN A 264 0.92 -0.52 -16.53
C ASN A 264 0.67 1.02 -16.47
N PHE A 265 0.93 1.57 -15.30
CA PHE A 265 0.75 2.99 -14.95
C PHE A 265 2.08 3.67 -14.61
N CYS A 266 3.19 3.17 -15.16
CA CYS A 266 4.54 3.60 -14.80
C CYS A 266 4.86 5.03 -15.20
N ALA A 267 4.33 5.51 -16.32
CA ALA A 267 4.59 6.87 -16.82
C ALA A 267 4.20 7.97 -15.81
N GLY A 268 3.11 7.78 -15.05
CA GLY A 268 2.66 8.71 -14.00
C GLY A 268 3.06 8.30 -12.57
N CYS A 269 4.04 7.40 -12.40
CA CYS A 269 4.35 6.84 -11.09
C CYS A 269 5.07 7.84 -10.18
N ASN A 270 4.36 8.40 -9.22
CA ASN A 270 4.81 9.35 -8.21
C ASN A 270 5.21 8.71 -6.86
N ARG A 271 5.46 7.39 -6.82
CA ARG A 271 5.60 6.62 -5.56
C ARG A 271 6.96 6.00 -5.39
N VAL A 272 7.34 5.91 -4.11
CA VAL A 272 8.42 5.05 -3.62
C VAL A 272 7.97 4.28 -2.38
N ARG A 273 8.75 3.27 -2.00
CA ARG A 273 8.46 2.41 -0.85
C ARG A 273 9.67 2.35 0.07
N VAL A 274 9.46 2.50 1.36
CA VAL A 274 10.47 2.24 2.39
C VAL A 274 10.02 1.04 3.21
N THR A 275 10.93 0.09 3.38
CA THR A 275 10.69 -1.12 4.21
C THR A 275 10.90 -0.83 5.68
N CYS A 276 10.41 -1.71 6.53
CA CYS A 276 10.64 -1.65 7.98
C CYS A 276 12.12 -1.78 8.38
N THR A 277 12.99 -2.17 7.45
CA THR A 277 14.46 -2.23 7.65
C THR A 277 15.17 -0.97 7.16
N GLY A 278 14.45 0.02 6.62
CA GLY A 278 15.04 1.25 6.08
C GLY A 278 15.53 1.16 4.64
N ARG A 279 15.20 0.13 3.88
CA ARG A 279 15.53 0.07 2.45
C ARG A 279 14.47 0.80 1.64
N ILE A 280 14.89 1.76 0.82
CA ILE A 280 14.02 2.42 -0.15
C ILE A 280 14.04 1.69 -1.49
N TYR A 281 12.86 1.31 -1.98
CA TYR A 281 12.63 0.75 -3.31
C TYR A 281 11.87 1.76 -4.17
N MET A 282 12.43 2.09 -5.32
CA MET A 282 11.85 3.04 -6.26
C MET A 282 10.72 2.44 -7.09
N CYS A 283 10.72 1.11 -7.24
CA CYS A 283 9.70 0.35 -7.95
C CYS A 283 9.35 -0.94 -7.20
N LEU A 284 8.08 -1.35 -7.24
CA LEU A 284 7.66 -2.64 -6.68
C LEU A 284 8.22 -3.82 -7.48
N GLY A 285 8.32 -3.66 -8.78
CA GLY A 285 8.73 -4.72 -9.72
C GLY A 285 10.22 -4.80 -9.99
N GLN A 286 11.07 -4.14 -9.18
CA GLN A 286 12.51 -4.24 -9.29
C GLN A 286 13.16 -4.31 -7.91
N ASP A 287 14.38 -4.86 -7.82
CA ASP A 287 15.08 -5.12 -6.55
C ASP A 287 16.13 -4.06 -6.19
N ASP A 288 16.34 -3.09 -7.07
CA ASP A 288 17.23 -1.96 -6.79
C ASP A 288 16.72 -1.16 -5.59
N HIS A 289 17.62 -0.96 -4.64
CA HIS A 289 17.33 -0.23 -3.40
C HIS A 289 18.52 0.59 -2.92
N VAL A 290 18.26 1.48 -1.97
CA VAL A 290 19.28 2.20 -1.17
C VAL A 290 18.96 1.99 0.30
N ASP A 291 20.00 1.81 1.13
CA ASP A 291 19.85 1.67 2.57
C ASP A 291 19.82 3.04 3.24
N LEU A 292 18.67 3.40 3.83
CA LEU A 292 18.50 4.62 4.62
C LEU A 292 18.85 4.41 6.08
N ARG A 293 18.89 3.15 6.57
CA ARG A 293 19.24 2.85 7.95
C ARG A 293 20.70 3.22 8.25
N SER A 294 21.61 2.91 7.32
CA SER A 294 23.01 3.33 7.46
C SER A 294 23.15 4.86 7.51
N ALA A 295 22.38 5.58 6.69
CA ALA A 295 22.37 7.05 6.73
C ALA A 295 21.88 7.60 8.10
N LEU A 296 20.94 6.89 8.75
CA LEU A 296 20.43 7.27 10.08
C LEU A 296 21.41 6.96 11.22
N ARG A 297 22.08 5.80 11.18
CA ARG A 297 22.80 5.24 12.34
C ARG A 297 24.29 5.45 12.31
N ASP A 298 24.88 5.57 11.10
CA ASP A 298 26.33 5.57 10.90
C ASP A 298 26.86 6.96 10.53
N SER A 299 26.02 8.01 10.53
CA SER A 299 26.40 9.38 10.16
C SER A 299 26.35 10.33 11.34
N ASP A 300 27.33 11.22 11.42
CA ASP A 300 27.34 12.34 12.39
C ASP A 300 26.26 13.42 12.07
N ASP A 301 25.82 13.49 10.80
CA ASP A 301 24.66 14.30 10.36
C ASP A 301 23.64 13.42 9.61
N PRO A 302 22.75 12.74 10.36
CA PRO A 302 21.73 11.87 9.78
C PRO A 302 20.79 12.59 8.79
N ARG A 303 20.57 13.89 8.98
CA ARG A 303 19.69 14.68 8.09
C ARG A 303 20.32 14.83 6.71
N ALA A 304 21.55 15.30 6.64
CA ALA A 304 22.27 15.45 5.36
C ALA A 304 22.51 14.10 4.69
N ALA A 305 22.83 13.07 5.49
CA ALA A 305 23.05 11.70 4.97
C ALA A 305 21.77 11.10 4.37
N LEU A 306 20.60 11.32 4.99
CA LEU A 306 19.30 10.91 4.45
C LEU A 306 19.00 11.64 3.13
N ASP A 307 19.15 12.97 3.09
CA ASP A 307 18.89 13.74 1.88
C ASP A 307 19.77 13.25 0.71
N ALA A 308 21.08 13.01 0.96
CA ALA A 308 21.98 12.44 -0.04
C ALA A 308 21.61 11.00 -0.45
N ALA A 309 21.11 10.18 0.49
CA ALA A 309 20.65 8.82 0.18
C ALA A 309 19.37 8.84 -0.66
N LEU A 310 18.45 9.77 -0.41
CA LEU A 310 17.24 9.95 -1.22
C LEU A 310 17.60 10.39 -2.65
N ASP A 311 18.53 11.31 -2.84
CA ASP A 311 19.00 11.72 -4.16
C ASP A 311 19.60 10.54 -4.93
N ARG A 312 20.49 9.75 -4.29
CA ARG A 312 21.03 8.53 -4.91
C ARG A 312 19.96 7.51 -5.26
N ALA A 313 18.91 7.39 -4.45
CA ALA A 313 17.83 6.47 -4.71
C ALA A 313 17.04 6.89 -5.97
N LEU A 314 16.71 8.17 -6.12
CA LEU A 314 15.95 8.66 -7.25
C LEU A 314 16.65 8.46 -8.59
N LEU A 315 17.98 8.50 -8.62
CA LEU A 315 18.76 8.18 -9.83
C LEU A 315 18.56 6.75 -10.31
N LYS A 316 18.17 5.83 -9.40
CA LYS A 316 17.88 4.42 -9.71
C LYS A 316 16.41 4.14 -10.01
N LYS A 317 15.53 5.16 -9.99
CA LYS A 317 14.11 4.92 -10.26
C LYS A 317 13.91 4.56 -11.73
N PRO A 318 13.40 3.35 -12.04
CA PRO A 318 13.26 2.89 -13.42
C PRO A 318 12.11 3.60 -14.13
N GLU A 319 12.17 3.64 -15.45
CA GLU A 319 11.08 4.13 -16.28
C GLU A 319 9.82 3.29 -16.07
N LYS A 320 9.96 1.96 -16.09
CA LYS A 320 8.89 0.99 -15.93
C LYS A 320 9.35 -0.25 -15.17
N HIS A 321 8.40 -1.04 -14.66
CA HIS A 321 8.67 -2.34 -14.08
C HIS A 321 8.77 -3.44 -15.14
N ASP A 322 9.39 -4.57 -14.76
CA ASP A 322 9.61 -5.71 -15.64
C ASP A 322 8.70 -6.91 -15.32
N PHE A 323 7.58 -6.69 -14.62
CA PHE A 323 6.64 -7.76 -14.32
C PHE A 323 6.14 -8.42 -15.60
N LYS A 324 6.30 -9.74 -15.65
CA LYS A 324 5.72 -10.62 -16.68
C LYS A 324 5.05 -11.78 -15.98
N ILE A 325 3.87 -12.15 -16.41
CA ILE A 325 3.31 -13.44 -16.09
C ILE A 325 4.05 -14.44 -16.98
N ARG A 326 4.74 -15.38 -16.35
CA ARG A 326 5.40 -16.50 -17.04
C ARG A 326 4.53 -17.74 -16.87
N GLU A 327 4.85 -18.77 -17.65
CA GLU A 327 4.19 -20.07 -17.61
C GLU A 327 4.17 -20.69 -16.21
N ARG A 328 3.24 -21.63 -15.97
CA ARG A 328 3.08 -22.39 -14.71
C ARG A 328 4.41 -22.85 -14.13
N ALA A 329 4.54 -22.84 -12.83
CA ALA A 329 5.72 -23.26 -12.06
C ALA A 329 6.99 -22.41 -12.25
N ALA A 330 6.90 -21.21 -12.83
CA ALA A 330 8.05 -20.30 -12.87
C ALA A 330 8.35 -19.73 -11.48
N SER A 331 9.64 -19.57 -11.16
CA SER A 331 10.07 -18.82 -10.00
C SER A 331 9.43 -17.44 -9.95
N PRO A 332 9.15 -16.87 -8.76
CA PRO A 332 8.59 -15.53 -8.65
C PRO A 332 9.47 -14.52 -9.40
N ALA A 333 8.86 -13.50 -10.00
CA ALA A 333 9.59 -12.45 -10.71
C ALA A 333 10.60 -11.74 -9.79
N LEU A 334 10.29 -11.67 -8.50
CA LEU A 334 11.17 -11.18 -7.45
C LEU A 334 11.07 -12.08 -6.22
N PRO A 335 12.19 -12.38 -5.53
CA PRO A 335 12.19 -13.23 -4.33
C PRO A 335 11.52 -12.55 -3.13
N ARG A 336 11.36 -11.23 -3.18
CA ARG A 336 10.82 -10.40 -2.11
C ARG A 336 9.31 -10.55 -2.01
N HIS A 337 8.81 -10.88 -0.81
CA HIS A 337 7.38 -10.93 -0.51
C HIS A 337 6.74 -9.54 -0.46
N MET A 338 5.45 -9.46 -0.75
CA MET A 338 4.66 -8.24 -0.67
C MET A 338 4.70 -7.63 0.74
N SER A 339 4.67 -8.45 1.78
CA SER A 339 4.72 -8.03 3.19
C SER A 339 5.97 -7.22 3.57
N VAL A 340 7.07 -7.37 2.84
CA VAL A 340 8.31 -6.62 3.11
C VAL A 340 8.19 -5.17 2.64
N THR A 341 7.64 -4.95 1.45
CA THR A 341 7.51 -3.61 0.84
C THR A 341 6.15 -2.95 1.07
N GLY A 342 5.26 -3.66 1.71
CA GLY A 342 3.88 -3.24 1.96
C GLY A 342 2.98 -3.35 0.74
N GLY A 343 1.87 -4.05 0.91
CA GLY A 343 0.82 -4.24 -0.09
C GLY A 343 -0.08 -3.03 -0.29
#